data_ee53ef9f07f7c7179fa785bfaf8f94d3
#
_entry.id   ee53ef9f07f7c7179fa785bfaf8f94d3
#
_cell.length_a   1.000
_cell.length_b   1.000
_cell.length_c   1.000
_cell.angle_alpha   90.00
_cell.angle_beta   90.00
_cell.angle_gamma   90.00
#
_symmetry.space_group_name_H-M   'P 1'
#
loop_
_entity.id
_entity.type
_entity.pdbx_description
1 polymer ?
#
loop_
_entity_poly.entity_id
_entity_poly.type
_entity_poly.pdbx_seq_one_letter_code
_entity_poly.pdbx_strand_id
1 'polypeptide(L)'
;LQASTPTLSEMTKVALQRLSSAPEGFFLMVEGGRIDHAAHGNDGAAAIRDQVAFDEAIATVLAFIDKHPDTLLIITTDHGTGGFNVNGLGSEDFDTTAPSYAESSPAFDRMARFTSSLELLNLQTKGKSPKDFLAAAEKVTGLEFKGEDRTKIVSTKTLSAALMRYTSIGWTSNNHTG
;
A
#
# COMPACT_ATOMS: atom_id res chain seq x y z
N LEU A 1 -2.16 -12.20 -4.19
CA LEU A 1 -1.84 -13.36 -3.33
C LEU A 1 -2.37 -14.62 -4.00
N GLN A 2 -1.55 -15.67 -4.06
CA GLN A 2 -2.07 -16.99 -4.42
C GLN A 2 -3.02 -17.44 -3.30
N ALA A 3 -4.12 -18.09 -3.67
CA ALA A 3 -5.13 -18.56 -2.69
C ALA A 3 -4.57 -19.50 -1.60
N SER A 4 -3.34 -19.98 -1.77
CA SER A 4 -2.64 -20.84 -0.82
C SER A 4 -1.70 -20.12 0.16
N THR A 5 -1.52 -18.79 0.00
CA THR A 5 -0.65 -18.01 0.90
C THR A 5 -1.47 -17.53 2.08
N PRO A 6 -1.10 -17.90 3.33
CA PRO A 6 -1.82 -17.43 4.50
C PRO A 6 -1.68 -15.91 4.67
N THR A 7 -2.71 -15.27 5.19
CA THR A 7 -2.69 -13.86 5.58
C THR A 7 -1.84 -13.66 6.83
N LEU A 8 -1.42 -12.41 7.08
CA LEU A 8 -0.69 -12.07 8.30
C LEU A 8 -1.53 -12.38 9.56
N SER A 9 -2.84 -12.12 9.51
CA SER A 9 -3.78 -12.45 10.57
C SER A 9 -3.84 -13.96 10.86
N GLU A 10 -3.91 -14.80 9.82
CA GLU A 10 -3.89 -16.26 9.97
C GLU A 10 -2.58 -16.76 10.56
N MET A 11 -1.44 -16.24 10.09
CA MET A 11 -0.12 -16.59 10.63
C MET A 11 -0.01 -16.16 12.10
N THR A 12 -0.45 -14.95 12.45
CA THR A 12 -0.49 -14.43 13.82
C THR A 12 -1.33 -15.31 14.73
N LYS A 13 -2.52 -15.72 14.26
CA LYS A 13 -3.40 -16.62 15.01
C LYS A 13 -2.73 -17.95 15.33
N VAL A 14 -2.07 -18.57 14.35
CA VAL A 14 -1.37 -19.83 14.53
C VAL A 14 -0.18 -19.68 15.50
N ALA A 15 0.57 -18.60 15.39
CA ALA A 15 1.67 -18.30 16.29
C ALA A 15 1.20 -18.16 17.75
N LEU A 16 0.15 -17.37 17.99
CA LEU A 16 -0.45 -17.21 19.32
C LEU A 16 -0.94 -18.55 19.90
N GLN A 17 -1.65 -19.36 19.10
CA GLN A 17 -2.11 -20.69 19.52
C GLN A 17 -0.96 -21.62 19.93
N ARG A 18 0.18 -21.54 19.24
CA ARG A 18 1.35 -22.37 19.55
C ARG A 18 2.10 -21.90 20.78
N LEU A 19 2.19 -20.60 20.96
CA LEU A 19 2.97 -19.98 22.04
C LEU A 19 2.20 -19.88 23.37
N SER A 20 0.87 -19.86 23.33
CA SER A 20 0.01 -19.69 24.51
C SER A 20 0.18 -20.80 25.57
N SER A 21 0.73 -21.95 25.21
CA SER A 21 1.00 -23.04 26.15
C SER A 21 2.42 -23.00 26.76
N ALA A 22 3.21 -21.99 26.47
CA ALA A 22 4.57 -21.85 27.02
C ALA A 22 4.50 -21.53 28.52
N PRO A 23 5.12 -22.36 29.40
CA PRO A 23 4.97 -22.21 30.85
C PRO A 23 5.60 -20.92 31.42
N GLU A 24 6.62 -20.40 30.75
CA GLU A 24 7.33 -19.17 31.15
C GLU A 24 6.79 -17.93 30.40
N GLY A 25 5.66 -18.06 29.69
CA GLY A 25 5.17 -17.02 28.79
C GLY A 25 5.90 -16.97 27.45
N PHE A 26 5.64 -15.95 26.66
CA PHE A 26 6.25 -15.81 25.34
C PHE A 26 6.44 -14.35 24.94
N PHE A 27 7.32 -14.13 23.97
CA PHE A 27 7.43 -12.90 23.20
C PHE A 27 7.14 -13.21 21.74
N LEU A 28 6.24 -12.46 21.12
CA LEU A 28 5.90 -12.58 19.71
C LEU A 28 6.00 -11.20 19.06
N MET A 29 6.79 -11.07 18.01
CA MET A 29 6.81 -9.91 17.13
C MET A 29 6.08 -10.24 15.84
N VAL A 30 5.16 -9.37 15.45
CA VAL A 30 4.41 -9.46 14.20
C VAL A 30 4.66 -8.19 13.42
N GLU A 31 5.11 -8.32 12.18
CA GLU A 31 5.51 -7.19 11.34
C GLU A 31 4.62 -7.06 10.10
N GLY A 32 4.11 -5.84 9.87
CA GLY A 32 3.47 -5.45 8.62
C GLY A 32 4.49 -5.06 7.54
N GLY A 33 5.55 -5.85 7.34
CA GLY A 33 6.73 -5.51 6.55
C GLY A 33 6.47 -5.19 5.07
N ARG A 34 5.32 -5.57 4.51
CA ARG A 34 4.97 -5.22 3.13
C ARG A 34 4.53 -3.77 2.96
N ILE A 35 4.15 -3.08 4.04
CA ILE A 35 3.81 -1.64 4.03
C ILE A 35 5.03 -0.83 3.57
N ASP A 36 6.19 -1.09 4.16
CA ASP A 36 7.46 -0.48 3.78
C ASP A 36 7.83 -0.74 2.32
N HIS A 37 7.77 -2.00 1.88
CA HIS A 37 8.07 -2.36 0.50
C HIS A 37 7.16 -1.64 -0.52
N ALA A 38 5.88 -1.52 -0.22
CA ALA A 38 4.94 -0.79 -1.07
C ALA A 38 5.26 0.72 -1.09
N ALA A 39 5.62 1.28 0.07
CA ALA A 39 6.01 2.68 0.20
C ALA A 39 7.32 2.99 -0.55
N HIS A 40 8.33 2.11 -0.51
CA HIS A 40 9.53 2.21 -1.36
C HIS A 40 9.20 2.23 -2.85
N GLY A 41 8.17 1.49 -3.27
CA GLY A 41 7.66 1.49 -4.65
C GLY A 41 6.79 2.70 -5.00
N ASN A 42 6.54 3.61 -4.08
CA ASN A 42 5.57 4.70 -4.19
C ASN A 42 4.17 4.18 -4.60
N ASP A 43 3.82 3.00 -4.11
CA ASP A 43 2.54 2.33 -4.35
C ASP A 43 1.57 2.57 -3.21
N GLY A 44 0.87 3.70 -3.25
CA GLY A 44 -0.09 4.08 -2.22
C GLY A 44 -1.24 3.07 -2.05
N ALA A 45 -1.69 2.47 -3.14
CA ALA A 45 -2.78 1.49 -3.10
C ALA A 45 -2.36 0.19 -2.40
N ALA A 46 -1.15 -0.30 -2.67
CA ALA A 46 -0.60 -1.47 -1.98
C ALA A 46 -0.28 -1.15 -0.52
N ALA A 47 0.35 0.00 -0.22
CA ALA A 47 0.68 0.40 1.15
C ALA A 47 -0.57 0.46 2.05
N ILE A 48 -1.67 1.05 1.57
CA ILE A 48 -2.94 1.10 2.31
C ILE A 48 -3.51 -0.31 2.53
N ARG A 49 -3.48 -1.19 1.52
CA ARG A 49 -4.00 -2.55 1.66
C ARG A 49 -3.17 -3.40 2.61
N ASP A 50 -1.86 -3.26 2.57
CA ASP A 50 -0.96 -3.95 3.49
C ASP A 50 -1.11 -3.42 4.92
N GLN A 51 -1.40 -2.10 5.09
CA GLN A 51 -1.76 -1.53 6.39
C GLN A 51 -3.08 -2.11 6.93
N VAL A 52 -4.10 -2.28 6.09
CA VAL A 52 -5.36 -2.92 6.48
C VAL A 52 -5.13 -4.39 6.88
N ALA A 53 -4.29 -5.11 6.15
CA ALA A 53 -3.94 -6.50 6.51
C ALA A 53 -3.18 -6.59 7.84
N PHE A 54 -2.36 -5.58 8.17
CA PHE A 54 -1.73 -5.48 9.49
C PHE A 54 -2.75 -5.18 10.60
N ASP A 55 -3.72 -4.30 10.35
CA ASP A 55 -4.80 -4.01 11.28
C ASP A 55 -5.67 -5.25 11.60
N GLU A 56 -5.93 -6.10 10.59
CA GLU A 56 -6.58 -7.39 10.78
C GLU A 56 -5.77 -8.34 11.68
N ALA A 57 -4.43 -8.29 11.61
CA ALA A 57 -3.58 -9.05 12.51
C ALA A 57 -3.63 -8.50 13.94
N ILE A 58 -3.67 -7.17 14.10
CA ILE A 58 -3.89 -6.52 15.40
C ILE A 58 -5.23 -6.95 16.00
N ALA A 59 -6.31 -6.95 15.22
CA ALA A 59 -7.62 -7.42 15.67
C ALA A 59 -7.58 -8.89 16.16
N THR A 60 -6.78 -9.74 15.52
CA THR A 60 -6.55 -11.12 15.97
C THR A 60 -5.85 -11.18 17.33
N VAL A 61 -4.86 -10.30 17.59
CA VAL A 61 -4.20 -10.20 18.89
C VAL A 61 -5.16 -9.70 19.97
N LEU A 62 -5.98 -8.68 19.66
CA LEU A 62 -6.99 -8.18 20.60
C LEU A 62 -7.99 -9.27 21.03
N ALA A 63 -8.48 -10.06 20.06
CA ALA A 63 -9.35 -11.20 20.35
C ALA A 63 -8.67 -12.31 21.17
N PHE A 64 -7.34 -12.42 21.10
CA PHE A 64 -6.57 -13.30 21.98
C PHE A 64 -6.47 -12.73 23.41
N ILE A 65 -6.22 -11.43 23.56
CA ILE A 65 -6.11 -10.73 24.84
C ILE A 65 -7.41 -10.81 25.64
N ASP A 66 -8.57 -10.76 25.00
CA ASP A 66 -9.86 -10.92 25.67
C ASP A 66 -9.96 -12.24 26.46
N LYS A 67 -9.18 -13.25 26.08
CA LYS A 67 -9.11 -14.58 26.73
C LYS A 67 -7.85 -14.76 27.59
N HIS A 68 -6.87 -13.90 27.41
CA HIS A 68 -5.55 -13.93 28.05
C HIS A 68 -5.18 -12.52 28.54
N PRO A 69 -5.86 -12.00 29.59
CA PRO A 69 -5.76 -10.59 30.02
C PRO A 69 -4.40 -10.21 30.64
N ASP A 70 -3.53 -11.17 30.84
CA ASP A 70 -2.14 -10.99 31.27
C ASP A 70 -1.16 -10.72 30.09
N THR A 71 -1.70 -10.56 28.90
CA THR A 71 -0.92 -10.27 27.70
C THR A 71 -0.78 -8.77 27.46
N LEU A 72 0.45 -8.28 27.31
CA LEU A 72 0.74 -6.91 26.89
C LEU A 72 0.86 -6.85 25.35
N LEU A 73 0.11 -5.95 24.72
CA LEU A 73 0.26 -5.60 23.31
C LEU A 73 0.95 -4.23 23.19
N ILE A 74 2.00 -4.17 22.39
CA ILE A 74 2.65 -2.91 21.99
C ILE A 74 2.53 -2.78 20.47
N ILE A 75 2.00 -1.65 20.01
CA ILE A 75 1.91 -1.31 18.57
C ILE A 75 2.83 -0.11 18.36
N THR A 76 3.75 -0.24 17.43
CA THR A 76 4.71 0.82 17.11
C THR A 76 5.12 0.73 15.64
N THR A 77 5.83 1.73 15.16
CA THR A 77 6.55 1.73 13.89
C THR A 77 8.04 1.92 14.17
N ASP A 78 8.89 1.46 13.28
CA ASP A 78 10.33 1.70 13.25
C ASP A 78 10.65 3.02 12.55
N HIS A 79 10.04 3.29 11.39
CA HIS A 79 10.18 4.53 10.62
C HIS A 79 8.99 4.73 9.68
N GLY A 80 8.90 5.90 9.08
CA GLY A 80 8.08 6.14 7.89
C GLY A 80 8.92 5.94 6.63
N THR A 81 8.27 5.65 5.49
CA THR A 81 8.97 5.39 4.23
C THR A 81 8.43 6.29 3.12
N GLY A 82 9.32 6.99 2.44
CA GLY A 82 9.01 7.84 1.29
C GLY A 82 8.23 9.10 1.58
N GLY A 83 7.92 9.41 2.83
CA GLY A 83 7.11 10.57 3.17
C GLY A 83 5.70 10.50 2.58
N PHE A 84 5.07 9.32 2.67
CA PHE A 84 3.68 9.12 2.25
C PHE A 84 2.77 10.20 2.83
N ASN A 85 2.01 10.87 1.97
CA ASN A 85 1.03 11.87 2.39
C ASN A 85 -0.21 11.85 1.50
N VAL A 86 -1.31 12.37 2.03
CA VAL A 86 -2.63 12.35 1.41
C VAL A 86 -2.94 13.64 0.65
N ASN A 87 -2.04 14.60 0.69
CA ASN A 87 -2.16 15.89 0.03
C ASN A 87 -1.30 15.95 -1.24
N GLY A 88 -1.48 15.00 -2.16
CA GLY A 88 -0.84 15.02 -3.47
C GLY A 88 -1.34 16.17 -4.36
N LEU A 89 -0.83 16.19 -5.58
CA LEU A 89 -1.08 17.30 -6.53
C LEU A 89 -2.52 17.38 -7.06
N GLY A 90 -3.40 16.43 -6.70
CA GLY A 90 -4.75 16.36 -7.24
C GLY A 90 -4.82 15.91 -8.69
N SER A 91 -6.04 15.80 -9.23
CA SER A 91 -6.29 15.46 -10.63
C SER A 91 -6.19 16.68 -11.54
N GLU A 92 -6.24 16.46 -12.87
CA GLU A 92 -6.34 17.54 -13.87
C GLU A 92 -7.54 18.47 -13.62
N ASP A 93 -8.59 17.96 -12.97
CA ASP A 93 -9.82 18.68 -12.66
C ASP A 93 -9.73 19.38 -11.29
N PHE A 94 -8.60 19.36 -10.61
CA PHE A 94 -8.42 19.99 -9.31
C PHE A 94 -8.36 21.50 -9.48
N ASP A 95 -9.37 22.19 -8.95
CA ASP A 95 -9.38 23.66 -8.91
C ASP A 95 -8.52 24.17 -7.76
N THR A 96 -7.33 24.64 -8.09
CA THR A 96 -6.38 25.21 -7.13
C THR A 96 -6.82 26.54 -6.55
N THR A 97 -7.83 27.19 -7.16
CA THR A 97 -8.36 28.48 -6.70
C THR A 97 -9.41 28.34 -5.59
N ALA A 98 -10.00 27.17 -5.47
CA ALA A 98 -10.99 26.84 -4.46
C ALA A 98 -10.65 25.49 -3.80
N PRO A 99 -9.61 25.42 -2.96
CA PRO A 99 -9.20 24.17 -2.33
C PRO A 99 -10.35 23.64 -1.45
N SER A 100 -10.86 22.47 -1.78
CA SER A 100 -11.90 21.78 -1.04
C SER A 100 -11.39 20.43 -0.56
N TYR A 101 -11.48 20.17 0.74
CA TYR A 101 -11.18 18.85 1.29
C TYR A 101 -12.11 17.75 0.75
N ALA A 102 -13.29 18.14 0.27
CA ALA A 102 -14.26 17.22 -0.33
C ALA A 102 -13.77 16.58 -1.64
N GLU A 103 -12.80 17.18 -2.31
CA GLU A 103 -12.30 16.72 -3.61
C GLU A 103 -11.28 15.59 -3.52
N SER A 104 -10.76 15.30 -2.33
CA SER A 104 -9.84 14.18 -2.12
C SER A 104 -10.53 12.81 -2.27
N SER A 105 -11.80 12.70 -1.91
CA SER A 105 -12.54 11.43 -1.92
C SER A 105 -12.60 10.76 -3.29
N PRO A 106 -12.88 11.44 -4.41
CA PRO A 106 -12.85 10.81 -5.73
C PRO A 106 -11.48 10.26 -6.13
N ALA A 107 -10.40 10.90 -5.66
CA ALA A 107 -9.04 10.45 -5.91
C ALA A 107 -8.72 9.16 -5.13
N PHE A 108 -9.17 9.05 -3.88
CA PHE A 108 -9.07 7.81 -3.10
C PHE A 108 -9.89 6.68 -3.72
N ASP A 109 -11.10 6.97 -4.19
CA ASP A 109 -11.94 5.99 -4.88
C ASP A 109 -11.26 5.41 -6.13
N ARG A 110 -10.44 6.21 -6.81
CA ARG A 110 -9.61 5.72 -7.93
C ARG A 110 -8.61 4.68 -7.46
N MET A 111 -7.91 4.91 -6.35
CA MET A 111 -6.96 3.95 -5.78
C MET A 111 -7.60 2.64 -5.36
N ALA A 112 -8.82 2.70 -4.83
CA ALA A 112 -9.56 1.50 -4.41
C ALA A 112 -9.80 0.52 -5.58
N ARG A 113 -9.78 1.02 -6.81
CA ARG A 113 -9.97 0.23 -8.05
C ARG A 113 -8.72 -0.49 -8.54
N PHE A 114 -7.55 -0.19 -8.00
CA PHE A 114 -6.31 -0.86 -8.42
C PHE A 114 -6.42 -2.36 -8.18
N THR A 115 -6.12 -3.15 -9.20
CA THR A 115 -6.29 -4.62 -9.16
C THR A 115 -5.00 -5.37 -8.85
N SER A 116 -3.86 -4.66 -8.80
CA SER A 116 -2.55 -5.23 -8.54
C SER A 116 -1.61 -4.18 -7.96
N SER A 117 -0.53 -4.61 -7.30
CA SER A 117 0.55 -3.71 -6.91
C SER A 117 1.39 -3.28 -8.11
N LEU A 118 2.06 -2.13 -7.98
CA LEU A 118 3.01 -1.65 -8.99
C LEU A 118 4.23 -2.57 -9.11
N GLU A 119 4.63 -3.23 -8.02
CA GLU A 119 5.69 -4.24 -8.05
C GLU A 119 5.33 -5.39 -9.00
N LEU A 120 4.12 -5.96 -8.85
CA LEU A 120 3.67 -7.04 -9.72
C LEU A 120 3.47 -6.57 -11.17
N LEU A 121 2.98 -5.36 -11.39
CA LEU A 121 2.93 -4.74 -12.71
C LEU A 121 4.32 -4.69 -13.35
N ASN A 122 5.33 -4.21 -12.62
CA ASN A 122 6.71 -4.14 -13.11
C ASN A 122 7.28 -5.53 -13.45
N LEU A 123 7.03 -6.53 -12.61
CA LEU A 123 7.44 -7.91 -12.87
C LEU A 123 6.79 -8.47 -14.14
N GLN A 124 5.48 -8.28 -14.31
CA GLN A 124 4.72 -8.79 -15.45
C GLN A 124 5.05 -8.08 -16.77
N THR A 125 5.57 -6.85 -16.68
CA THR A 125 5.92 -6.03 -17.86
C THR A 125 7.42 -5.97 -18.12
N LYS A 126 8.22 -6.67 -17.34
CA LYS A 126 9.67 -6.76 -17.54
C LYS A 126 9.99 -7.26 -18.95
N GLY A 127 10.79 -6.49 -19.68
CA GLY A 127 11.16 -6.80 -21.08
C GLY A 127 10.10 -6.45 -22.12
N LYS A 128 8.90 -6.04 -21.76
CA LYS A 128 7.86 -5.62 -22.68
C LYS A 128 8.09 -4.21 -23.23
N SER A 129 7.41 -3.89 -24.34
CA SER A 129 7.49 -2.56 -24.94
C SER A 129 6.89 -1.48 -24.01
N PRO A 130 7.28 -0.20 -24.17
CA PRO A 130 6.68 0.89 -23.41
C PRO A 130 5.15 1.01 -23.60
N LYS A 131 4.65 0.68 -24.79
CA LYS A 131 3.20 0.67 -25.06
C LYS A 131 2.49 -0.44 -24.29
N ASP A 132 3.08 -1.63 -24.21
CA ASP A 132 2.52 -2.75 -23.46
C ASP A 132 2.54 -2.46 -21.93
N PHE A 133 3.60 -1.78 -21.45
CA PHE A 133 3.66 -1.30 -20.06
C PHE A 133 2.51 -0.33 -19.79
N LEU A 134 2.31 0.68 -20.63
CA LEU A 134 1.23 1.63 -20.46
C LEU A 134 -0.14 0.95 -20.46
N ALA A 135 -0.41 0.07 -21.41
CA ALA A 135 -1.68 -0.66 -21.48
C ALA A 135 -1.92 -1.53 -20.22
N ALA A 136 -0.87 -2.17 -19.71
CA ALA A 136 -0.95 -2.93 -18.47
C ALA A 136 -1.18 -2.01 -17.25
N ALA A 137 -0.53 -0.85 -17.19
CA ALA A 137 -0.72 0.14 -16.14
C ALA A 137 -2.15 0.69 -16.12
N GLU A 138 -2.71 1.07 -17.28
CA GLU A 138 -4.09 1.53 -17.39
C GLU A 138 -5.08 0.43 -16.98
N LYS A 139 -4.82 -0.82 -17.33
CA LYS A 139 -5.64 -1.96 -16.91
C LYS A 139 -5.59 -2.19 -15.38
N VAL A 140 -4.40 -2.11 -14.79
CA VAL A 140 -4.19 -2.37 -13.34
C VAL A 140 -4.79 -1.26 -12.49
N THR A 141 -4.63 0.00 -12.92
CA THR A 141 -5.07 1.18 -12.15
C THR A 141 -6.51 1.59 -12.44
N GLY A 142 -7.05 1.17 -13.60
CA GLY A 142 -8.33 1.66 -14.09
C GLY A 142 -8.30 3.14 -14.51
N LEU A 143 -7.10 3.73 -14.65
CA LEU A 143 -6.88 5.12 -15.05
C LEU A 143 -6.58 5.20 -16.55
N GLU A 144 -7.03 6.27 -17.20
CA GLU A 144 -6.61 6.64 -18.53
C GLU A 144 -5.60 7.78 -18.43
N PHE A 145 -4.33 7.50 -18.77
CA PHE A 145 -3.28 8.52 -18.73
C PHE A 145 -3.29 9.36 -20.03
N LYS A 146 -3.24 10.69 -19.88
CA LYS A 146 -3.36 11.66 -20.98
C LYS A 146 -2.14 12.59 -21.06
N GLY A 147 -2.04 13.30 -22.15
CA GLY A 147 -1.12 14.39 -22.36
C GLY A 147 0.34 14.05 -22.00
N GLU A 148 0.93 14.89 -21.20
CA GLU A 148 2.32 14.78 -20.76
C GLU A 148 2.58 13.52 -19.91
N ASP A 149 1.62 13.15 -19.05
CA ASP A 149 1.75 11.95 -18.20
C ASP A 149 1.88 10.69 -19.03
N ARG A 150 1.04 10.54 -20.05
CA ARG A 150 1.12 9.42 -20.98
C ARG A 150 2.48 9.35 -21.68
N THR A 151 2.97 10.49 -22.17
CA THR A 151 4.27 10.58 -22.83
C THR A 151 5.40 10.20 -21.88
N LYS A 152 5.35 10.69 -20.66
CA LYS A 152 6.34 10.43 -19.62
C LYS A 152 6.37 8.96 -19.19
N ILE A 153 5.19 8.35 -18.97
CA ILE A 153 5.06 6.93 -18.65
C ILE A 153 5.63 6.05 -19.76
N VAL A 154 5.35 6.37 -21.02
CA VAL A 154 5.89 5.63 -22.18
C VAL A 154 7.43 5.75 -22.24
N SER A 155 8.00 6.91 -21.92
CA SER A 155 9.45 7.11 -21.99
C SER A 155 10.21 6.49 -20.82
N THR A 156 9.65 6.52 -19.61
CA THR A 156 10.34 6.15 -18.37
C THR A 156 9.90 4.82 -17.77
N LYS A 157 8.74 4.32 -18.16
CA LYS A 157 8.05 3.18 -17.52
C LYS A 157 7.85 3.38 -15.99
N THR A 158 7.59 4.60 -15.55
CA THR A 158 7.32 4.94 -14.16
C THR A 158 5.96 5.59 -14.03
N LEU A 159 5.24 5.30 -12.93
CA LEU A 159 3.89 5.79 -12.68
C LEU A 159 3.81 6.80 -11.54
N SER A 160 4.78 6.82 -10.62
CA SER A 160 4.66 7.54 -9.34
C SER A 160 4.26 9.02 -9.50
N ALA A 161 4.90 9.75 -10.40
CA ALA A 161 4.59 11.17 -10.63
C ALA A 161 3.20 11.41 -11.23
N ALA A 162 2.75 10.53 -12.13
CA ALA A 162 1.40 10.58 -12.68
C ALA A 162 0.37 10.23 -11.60
N LEU A 163 0.60 9.17 -10.83
CA LEU A 163 -0.32 8.73 -9.79
C LEU A 163 -0.56 9.79 -8.71
N MET A 164 0.43 10.63 -8.39
CA MET A 164 0.24 11.76 -7.46
C MET A 164 -0.89 12.69 -7.91
N ARG A 165 -1.02 12.95 -9.21
CA ARG A 165 -2.10 13.79 -9.77
C ARG A 165 -3.45 13.10 -9.76
N TYR A 166 -3.48 11.81 -10.04
CA TYR A 166 -4.73 11.04 -10.17
C TYR A 166 -5.29 10.52 -8.86
N THR A 167 -4.46 10.38 -7.81
CA THR A 167 -4.84 9.72 -6.55
C THR A 167 -4.73 10.62 -5.32
N SER A 168 -4.23 11.84 -5.45
CA SER A 168 -3.92 12.75 -4.33
C SER A 168 -2.95 12.18 -3.29
N ILE A 169 -2.24 11.09 -3.63
CA ILE A 169 -1.18 10.54 -2.79
C ILE A 169 0.15 11.15 -3.20
N GLY A 170 0.79 11.81 -2.25
CA GLY A 170 2.10 12.40 -2.43
C GLY A 170 3.21 11.61 -1.75
N TRP A 171 4.43 11.81 -2.25
CA TRP A 171 5.66 11.24 -1.73
C TRP A 171 6.73 12.32 -1.69
N THR A 172 7.60 12.29 -0.68
CA THR A 172 8.69 13.24 -0.59
C THR A 172 9.70 13.03 -1.71
N SER A 173 9.91 11.79 -2.11
CA SER A 173 10.89 11.38 -3.11
C SER A 173 10.47 10.08 -3.79
N ASN A 174 10.96 9.87 -5.02
CA ASN A 174 10.84 8.59 -5.75
C ASN A 174 12.07 7.69 -5.55
N ASN A 175 13.04 8.13 -4.79
CA ASN A 175 14.26 7.39 -4.51
C ASN A 175 14.66 7.71 -3.07
N HIS A 176 14.24 6.86 -2.15
CA HIS A 176 14.40 7.05 -0.72
C HIS A 176 14.76 5.72 -0.05
N THR A 177 15.44 5.83 1.06
CA THR A 177 15.61 4.76 2.06
C THR A 177 14.57 4.95 3.15
N GLY A 178 14.24 3.88 3.86
CA GLY A 178 13.40 3.95 5.04
C GLY A 178 14.07 4.71 6.17
#